data_21a729b1373e6c707018411639148d63
#
_entry.id   21a729b1373e6c707018411639148d63
#
_cell.length_a   1.000
_cell.length_b   1.000
_cell.length_c   1.000
_cell.angle_alpha   90.00
_cell.angle_beta   90.00
_cell.angle_gamma   90.00
#
_symmetry.space_group_name_H-M   'P 1'
#
loop_
_entity.id
_entity.type
_entity.pdbx_description
1 polymer ?
#
loop_
_entity_poly.entity_id
_entity_poly.type
_entity_poly.pdbx_seq_one_letter_code
_entity_poly.pdbx_strand_id
1 'polypeptide(L)'
;PTESRGLGDVYKRQTLGKVNFDSVVIADFDESLKSVATSLLYSDVSPDKEYFISLNQWFNESLIQEESLQPMYYPSINKKNWENYKELFYKKFKKYPNHLSLLSYDLVGLIYYLSFKYDFLTSDIEKLFKDESSFKGKIGIFDIKNNEINHRLNFYKIEKNQTTEIF
;
A
#
# COMPACT_ATOMS: atom_id res chain seq x y z
N PRO A 1 -17.27 -56.34 2.95
CA PRO A 1 -16.84 -55.19 3.73
C PRO A 1 -16.40 -54.12 2.73
N THR A 2 -17.25 -53.15 2.52
CA THR A 2 -16.99 -51.97 1.71
C THR A 2 -16.15 -51.03 2.53
N GLU A 3 -14.88 -50.86 2.19
CA GLU A 3 -14.00 -49.88 2.76
C GLU A 3 -14.55 -48.48 2.48
N SER A 4 -14.91 -47.78 3.51
CA SER A 4 -15.20 -46.34 3.51
C SER A 4 -13.90 -45.61 3.15
N ARG A 5 -13.66 -45.39 1.87
CA ARG A 5 -12.63 -44.43 1.43
C ARG A 5 -13.11 -43.03 1.90
N GLY A 6 -12.47 -42.54 2.96
CA GLY A 6 -12.87 -41.34 3.62
C GLY A 6 -12.78 -40.11 2.72
N LEU A 7 -13.68 -39.17 2.95
CA LEU A 7 -13.73 -37.85 2.33
C LEU A 7 -12.36 -37.11 2.30
N GLY A 8 -11.43 -37.47 3.18
CA GLY A 8 -10.08 -36.91 3.22
C GLY A 8 -9.22 -37.16 1.97
N ASP A 9 -9.46 -38.27 1.23
CA ASP A 9 -8.71 -38.57 -0.01
C ASP A 9 -9.25 -37.79 -1.22
N VAL A 10 -10.49 -37.33 -1.17
CA VAL A 10 -11.10 -36.50 -2.21
C VAL A 10 -10.56 -35.07 -2.12
N TYR A 11 -10.36 -34.55 -0.92
CA TYR A 11 -9.79 -33.20 -0.71
C TYR A 11 -8.29 -33.14 -1.06
N LYS A 12 -7.52 -34.20 -0.86
CA LYS A 12 -6.11 -34.28 -1.28
C LYS A 12 -5.90 -34.27 -2.80
N ARG A 13 -6.94 -34.54 -3.59
CA ARG A 13 -6.87 -34.50 -5.07
C ARG A 13 -7.38 -33.20 -5.68
N GLN A 14 -7.86 -32.27 -4.86
CA GLN A 14 -8.27 -30.92 -5.28
C GLN A 14 -7.19 -29.87 -5.03
N THR A 15 -5.97 -30.28 -4.69
CA THR A 15 -4.84 -29.36 -4.76
C THR A 15 -4.72 -28.90 -6.21
N LEU A 16 -4.92 -27.62 -6.43
CA LEU A 16 -4.54 -26.94 -7.66
C LEU A 16 -3.16 -27.46 -8.04
N GLY A 17 -2.99 -27.92 -9.28
CA GLY A 17 -1.70 -28.47 -9.73
C GLY A 17 -0.58 -27.47 -9.44
N LYS A 18 0.67 -27.90 -9.59
CA LYS A 18 1.86 -27.10 -9.30
C LYS A 18 1.65 -25.63 -9.75
N VAL A 19 1.74 -24.71 -8.81
CA VAL A 19 1.62 -23.28 -9.06
C VAL A 19 2.68 -22.86 -10.08
N ASN A 20 2.27 -22.15 -11.12
CA ASN A 20 3.13 -21.75 -12.26
C ASN A 20 3.35 -20.23 -12.29
N PHE A 21 3.40 -19.57 -11.14
CA PHE A 21 3.71 -18.16 -11.03
C PHE A 21 4.66 -17.92 -9.85
N ASP A 22 5.45 -16.86 -9.93
CA ASP A 22 6.45 -16.51 -8.93
C ASP A 22 5.97 -15.41 -7.96
N SER A 23 4.83 -14.78 -8.26
CA SER A 23 4.30 -13.69 -7.46
C SER A 23 2.78 -13.60 -7.50
N VAL A 24 2.22 -13.08 -6.42
CA VAL A 24 0.79 -12.78 -6.27
C VAL A 24 0.63 -11.30 -5.90
N VAL A 25 -0.17 -10.57 -6.66
CA VAL A 25 -0.57 -9.21 -6.31
C VAL A 25 -1.94 -9.25 -5.64
N ILE A 26 -2.01 -8.90 -4.36
CA ILE A 26 -3.24 -8.88 -3.58
C ILE A 26 -3.70 -7.42 -3.46
N ALA A 27 -4.72 -7.06 -4.25
CA ALA A 27 -5.26 -5.71 -4.31
C ALA A 27 -6.36 -5.51 -3.27
N ASP A 28 -6.02 -5.68 -1.99
CA ASP A 28 -6.95 -5.57 -0.87
C ASP A 28 -6.31 -4.91 0.35
N PHE A 29 -7.10 -4.64 1.39
CA PHE A 29 -6.69 -3.93 2.59
C PHE A 29 -7.21 -4.61 3.86
N ASP A 30 -6.54 -4.34 4.97
CA ASP A 30 -6.95 -4.72 6.33
C ASP A 30 -7.33 -6.21 6.48
N GLU A 31 -8.49 -6.50 7.05
CA GLU A 31 -8.95 -7.87 7.30
C GLU A 31 -9.25 -8.65 6.02
N SER A 32 -9.64 -7.96 4.95
CA SER A 32 -9.86 -8.58 3.64
C SER A 32 -8.56 -9.12 3.06
N LEU A 33 -7.48 -8.34 3.14
CA LEU A 33 -6.14 -8.79 2.73
C LEU A 33 -5.70 -10.05 3.49
N LYS A 34 -5.89 -10.08 4.81
CA LYS A 34 -5.58 -11.27 5.62
C LYS A 34 -6.40 -12.49 5.22
N SER A 35 -7.68 -12.29 4.97
CA SER A 35 -8.60 -13.36 4.55
C SER A 35 -8.18 -13.97 3.21
N VAL A 36 -7.82 -13.12 2.24
CA VAL A 36 -7.32 -13.57 0.92
C VAL A 36 -6.02 -14.32 1.08
N ALA A 37 -5.06 -13.79 1.83
CA ALA A 37 -3.77 -14.46 2.06
C ALA A 37 -3.95 -15.82 2.73
N THR A 38 -4.81 -15.91 3.76
CA THR A 38 -5.14 -17.18 4.42
C THR A 38 -5.74 -18.18 3.41
N SER A 39 -6.62 -17.72 2.52
CA SER A 39 -7.22 -18.56 1.49
C SER A 39 -6.17 -19.08 0.49
N LEU A 40 -5.17 -18.28 0.15
CA LEU A 40 -4.05 -18.69 -0.70
C LEU A 40 -3.21 -19.78 -0.03
N LEU A 41 -2.95 -19.70 1.28
CA LEU A 41 -2.24 -20.73 2.02
C LEU A 41 -2.95 -22.10 1.95
N TYR A 42 -4.28 -22.11 1.99
CA TYR A 42 -5.06 -23.35 1.79
C TYR A 42 -4.92 -23.96 0.38
N SER A 43 -4.45 -23.14 -0.56
CA SER A 43 -4.20 -23.55 -1.96
C SER A 43 -2.72 -23.82 -2.24
N ASP A 44 -1.91 -24.02 -1.21
CA ASP A 44 -0.45 -24.24 -1.29
C ASP A 44 0.35 -23.07 -1.87
N VAL A 45 -0.25 -21.87 -1.93
CA VAL A 45 0.40 -20.61 -2.30
C VAL A 45 0.83 -19.89 -1.02
N SER A 46 2.11 -19.73 -0.81
CA SER A 46 2.64 -19.16 0.44
C SER A 46 3.73 -18.11 0.19
N PRO A 47 3.89 -17.13 1.09
CA PRO A 47 4.91 -16.10 0.94
C PRO A 47 6.35 -16.64 1.04
N ASP A 48 6.54 -17.89 1.49
CA ASP A 48 7.85 -18.57 1.47
C ASP A 48 8.25 -19.07 0.08
N LYS A 49 7.29 -19.24 -0.82
CA LYS A 49 7.50 -19.79 -2.16
C LYS A 49 7.30 -18.75 -3.26
N GLU A 50 6.30 -17.90 -3.11
CA GLU A 50 5.90 -16.88 -4.05
C GLU A 50 5.99 -15.48 -3.42
N TYR A 51 6.32 -14.46 -4.21
CA TYR A 51 6.32 -13.07 -3.73
C TYR A 51 4.89 -12.57 -3.50
N PHE A 52 4.54 -12.26 -2.25
CA PHE A 52 3.29 -11.58 -1.93
C PHE A 52 3.49 -10.08 -2.03
N ILE A 53 2.78 -9.46 -2.95
CA ILE A 53 2.84 -8.02 -3.21
C ILE A 53 1.46 -7.44 -2.96
N SER A 54 1.37 -6.37 -2.17
CA SER A 54 0.10 -5.69 -1.93
C SER A 54 0.12 -4.23 -2.36
N LEU A 55 -1.01 -3.57 -2.26
CA LEU A 55 -1.13 -2.13 -2.41
C LEU A 55 -0.56 -1.40 -1.19
N ASN A 56 -0.59 -0.06 -1.19
CA ASN A 56 -0.15 0.77 -0.07
C ASN A 56 -0.97 0.48 1.19
N GLN A 57 -0.36 -0.12 2.20
CA GLN A 57 -1.00 -0.51 3.46
C GLN A 57 -0.83 0.53 4.58
N TRP A 58 -0.23 1.67 4.30
CA TRP A 58 -0.09 2.80 5.22
C TRP A 58 0.54 2.45 6.57
N PHE A 59 1.40 1.43 6.61
CA PHE A 59 2.05 0.93 7.83
C PHE A 59 1.06 0.45 8.90
N ASN A 60 0.01 -0.27 8.47
CA ASN A 60 -0.97 -0.86 9.37
C ASN A 60 -0.31 -1.90 10.27
N GLU A 61 -0.29 -1.64 11.58
CA GLU A 61 0.38 -2.50 12.58
C GLU A 61 -0.22 -3.91 12.63
N SER A 62 -1.52 -4.05 12.41
CA SER A 62 -2.16 -5.37 12.42
C SER A 62 -1.71 -6.26 11.26
N LEU A 63 -1.32 -5.67 10.13
CA LEU A 63 -0.75 -6.40 9.00
C LEU A 63 0.72 -6.73 9.21
N ILE A 64 1.46 -5.83 9.89
CA ILE A 64 2.87 -6.06 10.21
C ILE A 64 3.05 -7.26 11.15
N GLN A 65 2.06 -7.54 12.00
CA GLN A 65 2.09 -8.66 12.94
C GLN A 65 1.48 -9.96 12.38
N GLU A 66 0.93 -9.92 11.16
CA GLU A 66 0.29 -11.09 10.56
C GLU A 66 1.33 -12.01 9.88
N GLU A 67 1.67 -13.11 10.54
CA GLU A 67 2.68 -14.05 10.07
C GLU A 67 2.33 -14.71 8.73
N SER A 68 1.04 -14.94 8.48
CA SER A 68 0.56 -15.55 7.23
C SER A 68 0.84 -14.71 5.97
N LEU A 69 1.13 -13.43 6.15
CA LEU A 69 1.47 -12.49 5.09
C LEU A 69 3.00 -12.29 4.90
N GLN A 70 3.83 -12.93 5.70
CA GLN A 70 5.26 -12.62 5.71
C GLN A 70 6.10 -13.72 5.03
N PRO A 71 7.05 -13.31 4.16
CA PRO A 71 7.38 -11.94 3.76
C PRO A 71 6.37 -11.33 2.78
N MET A 72 5.99 -10.06 2.98
CA MET A 72 5.11 -9.30 2.09
C MET A 72 5.78 -8.02 1.62
N TYR A 73 5.50 -7.63 0.39
CA TYR A 73 6.04 -6.44 -0.25
C TYR A 73 4.93 -5.45 -0.59
N TYR A 74 5.17 -4.15 -0.40
CA TYR A 74 4.19 -3.13 -0.77
C TYR A 74 4.84 -1.76 -1.01
N PRO A 75 4.28 -0.96 -1.94
CA PRO A 75 4.67 0.43 -2.09
C PRO A 75 4.01 1.26 -0.99
N SER A 76 4.71 2.26 -0.47
CA SER A 76 4.14 3.25 0.44
C SER A 76 4.93 4.55 0.43
N ILE A 77 4.39 5.53 1.13
CA ILE A 77 5.06 6.80 1.38
C ILE A 77 6.29 6.59 2.27
N ASN A 78 7.11 7.63 2.42
CA ASN A 78 8.22 7.57 3.37
C ASN A 78 7.72 7.40 4.81
N LYS A 79 8.11 6.32 5.48
CA LYS A 79 7.69 5.96 6.84
C LYS A 79 7.97 7.06 7.85
N LYS A 80 9.16 7.67 7.78
CA LYS A 80 9.55 8.76 8.70
C LYS A 80 8.67 9.99 8.53
N ASN A 81 8.28 10.32 7.30
CA ASN A 81 7.37 11.43 7.05
C ASN A 81 5.99 11.15 7.63
N TRP A 82 5.49 9.93 7.51
CA TRP A 82 4.23 9.50 8.11
C TRP A 82 4.25 9.61 9.64
N GLU A 83 5.28 9.10 10.27
CA GLU A 83 5.43 9.15 11.73
C GLU A 83 5.52 10.60 12.24
N ASN A 84 6.33 11.44 11.60
CA ASN A 84 6.43 12.86 11.93
C ASN A 84 5.08 13.57 11.78
N TYR A 85 4.31 13.25 10.72
CA TYR A 85 2.99 13.83 10.53
C TYR A 85 2.01 13.39 11.63
N LYS A 86 2.00 12.10 11.99
CA LYS A 86 1.17 11.57 13.07
C LYS A 86 1.43 12.32 14.39
N GLU A 87 2.70 12.54 14.74
CA GLU A 87 3.06 13.25 15.96
C GLU A 87 2.60 14.71 15.94
N LEU A 88 2.84 15.43 14.84
CA LEU A 88 2.42 16.82 14.69
C LEU A 88 0.91 16.97 14.75
N PHE A 89 0.21 16.08 14.08
CA PHE A 89 -1.25 16.05 14.08
C PHE A 89 -1.80 15.78 15.48
N TYR A 90 -1.24 14.78 16.18
CA TYR A 90 -1.65 14.47 17.55
C TYR A 90 -1.38 15.61 18.52
N LYS A 91 -0.23 16.27 18.42
CA LYS A 91 0.08 17.45 19.24
C LYS A 91 -0.98 18.54 19.10
N LYS A 92 -1.47 18.77 17.88
CA LYS A 92 -2.43 19.82 17.57
C LYS A 92 -3.87 19.45 17.87
N PHE A 93 -4.29 18.24 17.50
CA PHE A 93 -5.71 17.84 17.51
C PHE A 93 -6.05 16.82 18.60
N LYS A 94 -5.07 16.27 19.33
CA LYS A 94 -5.24 15.21 20.34
C LYS A 94 -5.92 13.95 19.79
N LYS A 95 -5.81 13.72 18.49
CA LYS A 95 -6.31 12.55 17.76
C LYS A 95 -5.26 12.09 16.75
N TYR A 96 -5.27 10.83 16.38
CA TYR A 96 -4.43 10.34 15.30
C TYR A 96 -5.06 10.64 13.94
N PRO A 97 -4.24 11.02 12.94
CA PRO A 97 -4.73 11.26 11.60
C PRO A 97 -5.06 9.92 10.92
N ASN A 98 -6.03 9.95 10.02
CA ASN A 98 -6.14 8.93 9.00
C ASN A 98 -5.27 9.30 7.77
N HIS A 99 -5.08 8.37 6.86
CA HIS A 99 -4.27 8.60 5.65
C HIS A 99 -4.87 9.68 4.72
N LEU A 100 -6.20 9.84 4.69
CA LEU A 100 -6.85 10.90 3.90
C LEU A 100 -6.50 12.31 4.40
N SER A 101 -6.27 12.48 5.71
CA SER A 101 -5.88 13.78 6.27
C SER A 101 -4.48 14.20 5.79
N LEU A 102 -3.57 13.25 5.58
CA LEU A 102 -2.24 13.52 5.04
C LEU A 102 -2.32 13.86 3.53
N LEU A 103 -3.12 13.11 2.76
CA LEU A 103 -3.38 13.43 1.36
C LEU A 103 -3.96 14.83 1.19
N SER A 104 -4.95 15.18 2.02
CA SER A 104 -5.56 16.51 2.02
C SER A 104 -4.56 17.59 2.38
N TYR A 105 -3.67 17.36 3.34
CA TYR A 105 -2.61 18.29 3.72
C TYR A 105 -1.70 18.60 2.52
N ASP A 106 -1.23 17.58 1.82
CA ASP A 106 -0.37 17.76 0.66
C ASP A 106 -1.10 18.36 -0.54
N LEU A 107 -2.39 18.04 -0.72
CA LEU A 107 -3.22 18.66 -1.77
C LEU A 107 -3.33 20.18 -1.56
N VAL A 108 -3.61 20.62 -0.32
CA VAL A 108 -3.66 22.05 0.01
C VAL A 108 -2.30 22.71 -0.21
N GLY A 109 -1.22 22.02 0.19
CA GLY A 109 0.15 22.48 -0.06
C GLY A 109 0.48 22.62 -1.54
N LEU A 110 0.05 21.68 -2.36
CA LEU A 110 0.21 21.69 -3.82
C LEU A 110 -0.55 22.88 -4.43
N ILE A 111 -1.82 23.04 -4.09
CA ILE A 111 -2.64 24.15 -4.58
C ILE A 111 -1.99 25.50 -4.20
N TYR A 112 -1.54 25.65 -2.96
CA TYR A 112 -0.85 26.86 -2.51
C TYR A 112 0.45 27.10 -3.31
N TYR A 113 1.26 26.06 -3.51
CA TYR A 113 2.50 26.16 -4.29
C TYR A 113 2.23 26.57 -5.75
N LEU A 114 1.28 25.94 -6.39
CA LEU A 114 0.90 26.27 -7.77
C LEU A 114 0.34 27.69 -7.86
N SER A 115 -0.49 28.10 -6.90
CA SER A 115 -1.00 29.46 -6.79
C SER A 115 0.10 30.50 -6.75
N PHE A 116 1.10 30.27 -5.93
CA PHE A 116 2.22 31.19 -5.75
C PHE A 116 3.12 31.23 -6.98
N LYS A 117 3.33 30.10 -7.64
CA LYS A 117 4.18 29.99 -8.84
C LYS A 117 3.58 30.67 -10.06
N TYR A 118 2.24 30.66 -10.20
CA TYR A 118 1.54 31.08 -11.42
C TYR A 118 0.70 32.33 -11.24
N ASP A 119 0.87 33.09 -10.17
CA ASP A 119 0.14 34.31 -9.85
C ASP A 119 -1.40 34.17 -10.01
N PHE A 120 -2.06 33.68 -8.99
CA PHE A 120 -3.37 33.05 -8.96
C PHE A 120 -4.58 33.97 -9.26
N LEU A 121 -4.45 34.98 -10.06
CA LEU A 121 -5.57 35.76 -10.56
C LEU A 121 -6.24 35.15 -11.80
N THR A 122 -5.73 34.05 -12.29
CA THR A 122 -6.29 33.40 -13.48
C THR A 122 -7.13 32.20 -13.09
N SER A 123 -8.40 32.25 -13.47
CA SER A 123 -9.49 31.30 -13.29
C SER A 123 -9.28 29.88 -13.85
N ASP A 124 -8.08 29.51 -14.28
CA ASP A 124 -7.83 28.30 -15.04
C ASP A 124 -7.00 27.29 -14.25
N ILE A 125 -7.64 26.61 -13.30
CA ILE A 125 -7.03 25.49 -12.56
C ILE A 125 -6.48 24.42 -13.53
N GLU A 126 -7.11 24.21 -14.67
CA GLU A 126 -6.65 23.25 -15.69
C GLU A 126 -5.25 23.58 -16.21
N LYS A 127 -4.92 24.85 -16.34
CA LYS A 127 -3.56 25.27 -16.79
C LYS A 127 -2.49 24.91 -15.78
N LEU A 128 -2.83 24.91 -14.48
CA LEU A 128 -1.87 24.59 -13.40
C LEU A 128 -1.38 23.15 -13.48
N PHE A 129 -2.18 22.26 -14.06
CA PHE A 129 -1.86 20.83 -14.18
C PHE A 129 -1.35 20.44 -15.58
N LYS A 130 -1.29 21.38 -16.53
CA LYS A 130 -0.80 21.11 -17.89
C LYS A 130 0.73 21.15 -18.01
N ASP A 131 1.36 22.01 -17.24
CA ASP A 131 2.81 22.18 -17.27
C ASP A 131 3.50 21.09 -16.45
N GLU A 132 4.64 20.64 -16.95
CA GLU A 132 5.48 19.72 -16.19
C GLU A 132 5.99 20.40 -14.92
N SER A 133 5.65 19.83 -13.79
CA SER A 133 6.07 20.33 -12.48
C SER A 133 6.29 19.17 -11.50
N SER A 134 7.14 19.42 -10.52
CA SER A 134 7.39 18.50 -9.43
C SER A 134 7.12 19.21 -8.11
N PHE A 135 6.37 18.57 -7.23
CA PHE A 135 6.05 19.08 -5.91
C PHE A 135 6.52 18.09 -4.85
N LYS A 136 7.29 18.59 -3.89
CA LYS A 136 7.74 17.82 -2.73
C LYS A 136 6.83 18.09 -1.55
N GLY A 137 5.87 17.19 -1.34
CA GLY A 137 4.97 17.22 -0.19
C GLY A 137 5.51 16.45 1.02
N LYS A 138 4.65 16.26 2.01
CA LYS A 138 4.92 15.40 3.18
C LYS A 138 4.84 13.92 2.84
N ILE A 139 3.96 13.55 1.91
CA ILE A 139 3.79 12.16 1.45
C ILE A 139 4.96 11.74 0.57
N GLY A 140 5.55 12.67 -0.20
CA GLY A 140 6.64 12.37 -1.12
C GLY A 140 6.71 13.36 -2.27
N ILE A 141 7.23 12.88 -3.39
CA ILE A 141 7.38 13.69 -4.60
C ILE A 141 6.25 13.33 -5.57
N PHE A 142 5.55 14.35 -6.02
CA PHE A 142 4.53 14.26 -7.07
C PHE A 142 5.07 14.93 -8.32
N ASP A 143 5.08 14.20 -9.42
CA ASP A 143 5.37 14.75 -10.72
C ASP A 143 4.04 14.95 -11.47
N ILE A 144 3.81 16.15 -11.94
CA ILE A 144 2.63 16.52 -12.73
C ILE A 144 3.05 16.61 -14.18
N LYS A 145 2.39 15.86 -15.05
CA LYS A 145 2.66 15.84 -16.49
C LYS A 145 1.41 15.42 -17.25
N ASN A 146 1.03 16.17 -18.27
CA ASN A 146 -0.10 15.86 -19.15
C ASN A 146 -1.42 15.63 -18.39
N ASN A 147 -1.72 16.42 -17.36
CA ASN A 147 -2.86 16.27 -16.45
C ASN A 147 -2.84 14.99 -15.60
N GLU A 148 -1.72 14.30 -15.54
CA GLU A 148 -1.52 13.14 -14.69
C GLU A 148 -0.64 13.48 -13.49
N ILE A 149 -0.93 12.88 -12.35
CA ILE A 149 -0.13 13.00 -11.14
C ILE A 149 0.54 11.67 -10.88
N ASN A 150 1.87 11.65 -10.98
CA ASN A 150 2.68 10.49 -10.66
C ASN A 150 3.31 10.67 -9.28
N HIS A 151 2.95 9.81 -8.36
CA HIS A 151 3.50 9.81 -7.01
C HIS A 151 4.65 8.82 -6.91
N ARG A 152 5.83 9.29 -6.50
CA ARG A 152 6.99 8.43 -6.23
C ARG A 152 6.85 7.84 -4.84
N LEU A 153 6.67 6.52 -4.80
CA LEU A 153 6.57 5.76 -3.57
C LEU A 153 7.89 5.03 -3.28
N ASN A 154 8.16 4.81 -2.00
CA ASN A 154 9.19 3.90 -1.55
C ASN A 154 8.64 2.47 -1.55
N PHE A 155 9.50 1.47 -1.57
CA PHE A 155 9.09 0.08 -1.55
C PHE A 155 9.56 -0.59 -0.25
N TYR A 156 8.64 -1.31 0.39
CA TYR A 156 8.85 -1.88 1.72
C TYR A 156 8.68 -3.39 1.71
N LYS A 157 9.41 -4.05 2.60
CA LYS A 157 9.24 -5.46 2.95
C LYS A 157 8.80 -5.57 4.39
N ILE A 158 7.77 -6.38 4.67
CA ILE A 158 7.44 -6.85 6.01
C ILE A 158 8.01 -8.25 6.17
N GLU A 159 8.84 -8.44 7.18
CA GLU A 159 9.43 -9.73 7.53
C GLU A 159 9.75 -9.75 9.03
N LYS A 160 9.45 -10.85 9.71
CA LYS A 160 9.68 -11.00 11.16
C LYS A 160 9.09 -9.85 11.98
N ASN A 161 7.86 -9.46 11.64
CA ASN A 161 7.11 -8.38 12.28
C ASN A 161 7.80 -7.00 12.20
N GLN A 162 8.65 -6.80 11.20
CA GLN A 162 9.35 -5.55 10.97
C GLN A 162 9.16 -5.08 9.54
N THR A 163 9.04 -3.76 9.39
CA THR A 163 8.98 -3.12 8.08
C THR A 163 10.33 -2.51 7.74
N THR A 164 10.91 -2.96 6.64
CA THR A 164 12.19 -2.46 6.12
C THR A 164 11.96 -1.82 4.75
N GLU A 165 12.52 -0.64 4.55
CA GLU A 165 12.58 -0.01 3.23
C GLU A 165 13.64 -0.70 2.38
N ILE A 166 13.31 -1.06 1.15
CA ILE A 166 14.21 -1.75 0.23
C ILE A 166 14.67 -0.88 -0.93
N PHE A 167 13.87 0.11 -1.36
CA PHE A 167 14.27 1.23 -2.26
C PHE A 167 13.16 2.29 -2.37
#